data_b32ec92f4a72df9538fc06da2c53053d
#
_entry.id   b32ec92f4a72df9538fc06da2c53053d
#
_cell.length_a   1.000
_cell.length_b   1.000
_cell.length_c   1.000
_cell.angle_alpha   90.00
_cell.angle_beta   90.00
_cell.angle_gamma   90.00
#
_symmetry.space_group_name_H-M   'P 1'
#
loop_
_entity.id
_entity.type
_entity.pdbx_description
1 polymer ?
#
loop_
_entity_poly.entity_id
_entity_poly.type
_entity_poly.pdbx_seq_one_letter_code
_entity_poly.pdbx_strand_id
1 'polypeptide(L)'
;AAARGLRVACAPDTVLGAGWQTARRAIEDGRIGEPRTALALFQTPGPESWHPAPEFLFQAGGGPLLDMGPYYLTGLVHLFGPIRRVTATGHRARDTRVIGSGPRAGVEFAVTVPTTVTALVEFERGGSAQAVFSFDSALPRTGFVEVSGTLGTAVLPDPNGFDGATSLHLFDGVETLAPQGHTASRGTGVLDLARSIRAGEPERASGELAYHVLDAMLAVEASIADGRSVDVVSTVAAPPALPVEWDPHAAS
;
A
#
# COMPACT_ATOMS: atom_id res chain seq x y z
N ALA A 1 19.10 -2.06 16.06
CA ALA A 1 18.00 -1.92 17.00
C ALA A 1 17.87 -3.22 17.82
N ALA A 2 17.58 -4.35 17.19
CA ALA A 2 17.30 -5.65 17.85
C ALA A 2 18.39 -6.06 18.87
N ALA A 3 19.67 -5.95 18.51
CA ALA A 3 20.80 -6.27 19.41
C ALA A 3 20.83 -5.42 20.71
N ARG A 4 20.07 -4.35 20.78
CA ARG A 4 19.95 -3.47 21.96
C ARG A 4 18.55 -3.51 22.57
N GLY A 5 17.67 -4.45 22.16
CA GLY A 5 16.29 -4.52 22.61
C GLY A 5 15.43 -3.34 22.18
N LEU A 6 15.84 -2.60 21.14
CA LEU A 6 15.09 -1.48 20.60
C LEU A 6 14.20 -1.94 19.47
N ARG A 7 13.00 -1.37 19.35
CA ARG A 7 12.04 -1.61 18.29
C ARG A 7 12.14 -0.57 17.19
N VAL A 8 11.72 -0.96 15.97
CA VAL A 8 11.67 -0.09 14.81
C VAL A 8 10.27 -0.23 14.19
N ALA A 9 9.57 0.88 14.10
CA ALA A 9 8.35 0.98 13.32
C ALA A 9 8.56 1.94 12.14
N CYS A 10 7.82 1.75 11.07
CA CYS A 10 7.93 2.57 9.87
C CYS A 10 6.54 2.83 9.26
N ALA A 11 6.32 4.06 8.80
CA ALA A 11 5.14 4.38 7.99
C ALA A 11 5.22 3.63 6.62
N PRO A 12 4.06 3.39 5.97
CA PRO A 12 2.74 3.93 6.28
C PRO A 12 2.03 3.18 7.42
N ASP A 13 1.27 3.93 8.22
CA ASP A 13 0.41 3.40 9.27
C ASP A 13 -1.08 3.47 8.90
N THR A 14 -1.40 3.86 7.68
CA THR A 14 -2.76 4.06 7.16
C THR A 14 -3.61 2.79 7.18
N VAL A 15 -2.99 1.62 7.02
CA VAL A 15 -3.66 0.32 7.16
C VAL A 15 -4.24 0.08 8.56
N LEU A 16 -3.83 0.84 9.58
CA LEU A 16 -4.40 0.80 10.92
C LEU A 16 -5.68 1.64 11.04
N GLY A 17 -6.03 2.41 10.03
CA GLY A 17 -7.26 3.20 9.99
C GLY A 17 -8.53 2.34 9.97
N ALA A 18 -9.62 2.87 10.52
CA ALA A 18 -10.90 2.17 10.66
C ALA A 18 -11.43 1.60 9.33
N GLY A 19 -11.22 2.30 8.21
CA GLY A 19 -11.64 1.84 6.89
C GLY A 19 -10.98 0.52 6.50
N TRP A 20 -9.65 0.46 6.48
CA TRP A 20 -8.89 -0.75 6.14
C TRP A 20 -9.09 -1.88 7.14
N GLN A 21 -9.14 -1.56 8.43
CA GLN A 21 -9.36 -2.57 9.45
C GLN A 21 -10.76 -3.19 9.36
N THR A 22 -11.78 -2.43 8.96
CA THR A 22 -13.13 -2.96 8.71
C THR A 22 -13.15 -3.88 7.48
N ALA A 23 -12.53 -3.46 6.37
CA ALA A 23 -12.38 -4.29 5.19
C ALA A 23 -11.65 -5.61 5.51
N ARG A 24 -10.53 -5.51 6.22
CA ARG A 24 -9.72 -6.66 6.63
C ARG A 24 -10.52 -7.66 7.47
N ARG A 25 -11.20 -7.20 8.53
CA ARG A 25 -12.06 -8.07 9.35
C ARG A 25 -13.13 -8.76 8.52
N ALA A 26 -13.82 -8.04 7.63
CA ALA A 26 -14.84 -8.63 6.76
C ALA A 26 -14.25 -9.74 5.86
N ILE A 27 -13.04 -9.57 5.34
CA ILE A 27 -12.34 -10.58 4.54
C ILE A 27 -11.92 -11.77 5.42
N GLU A 28 -11.34 -11.54 6.60
CA GLU A 28 -10.94 -12.57 7.56
C GLU A 28 -12.16 -13.37 8.08
N ASP A 29 -13.31 -12.72 8.23
CA ASP A 29 -14.60 -13.34 8.59
C ASP A 29 -15.25 -14.14 7.43
N GLY A 30 -14.57 -14.19 6.26
CA GLY A 30 -15.00 -14.97 5.10
C GLY A 30 -16.15 -14.36 4.30
N ARG A 31 -16.45 -13.06 4.44
CA ARG A 31 -17.57 -12.39 3.75
C ARG A 31 -17.49 -12.49 2.23
N ILE A 32 -16.29 -12.60 1.66
CA ILE A 32 -16.05 -12.83 0.23
C ILE A 32 -15.52 -14.25 -0.06
N GLY A 33 -15.56 -15.14 0.93
CA GLY A 33 -14.92 -16.45 0.86
C GLY A 33 -13.40 -16.38 0.93
N GLU A 34 -12.70 -17.31 0.28
CA GLU A 34 -11.23 -17.31 0.23
C GLU A 34 -10.72 -16.27 -0.79
N PRO A 35 -9.91 -15.28 -0.38
CA PRO A 35 -9.32 -14.30 -1.29
C PRO A 35 -8.44 -14.97 -2.35
N ARG A 36 -8.61 -14.62 -3.62
CA ARG A 36 -7.90 -15.22 -4.76
C ARG A 36 -7.08 -14.23 -5.55
N THR A 37 -7.67 -13.07 -5.85
CA THR A 37 -7.00 -12.06 -6.66
C THR A 37 -7.27 -10.67 -6.12
N ALA A 38 -6.36 -9.74 -6.41
CA ALA A 38 -6.58 -8.32 -6.18
C ALA A 38 -6.22 -7.48 -7.40
N LEU A 39 -6.87 -6.33 -7.51
CA LEU A 39 -6.52 -5.27 -8.44
C LEU A 39 -6.23 -4.00 -7.64
N ALA A 40 -5.05 -3.43 -7.83
CA ALA A 40 -4.57 -2.26 -7.10
C ALA A 40 -4.09 -1.19 -8.09
N LEU A 41 -4.76 -0.04 -8.14
CA LEU A 41 -4.44 1.02 -9.09
C LEU A 41 -4.15 2.33 -8.38
N PHE A 42 -2.98 2.89 -8.67
CA PHE A 42 -2.64 4.28 -8.45
C PHE A 42 -2.24 4.93 -9.78
N GLN A 43 -3.08 5.79 -10.30
CA GLN A 43 -2.87 6.45 -11.58
C GLN A 43 -3.22 7.94 -11.46
N THR A 44 -2.31 8.81 -11.83
CA THR A 44 -2.49 10.27 -11.82
C THR A 44 -1.77 10.90 -13.01
N PRO A 45 -2.07 12.16 -13.35
CA PRO A 45 -1.29 12.91 -14.36
C PRO A 45 0.15 13.20 -13.95
N GLY A 46 0.48 13.06 -12.65
CA GLY A 46 1.78 13.33 -12.08
C GLY A 46 1.78 14.48 -11.06
N PRO A 47 2.70 14.41 -10.07
CA PRO A 47 2.78 15.39 -8.98
C PRO A 47 3.31 16.76 -9.41
N GLU A 48 3.94 16.87 -10.58
CA GLU A 48 4.51 18.14 -11.07
C GLU A 48 3.45 19.24 -11.29
N SER A 49 2.19 18.87 -11.42
CA SER A 49 1.09 19.83 -11.58
C SER A 49 0.81 20.63 -10.30
N TRP A 50 1.14 20.10 -9.13
CA TRP A 50 0.82 20.69 -7.83
C TRP A 50 2.02 20.79 -6.88
N HIS A 51 3.04 19.92 -7.01
CA HIS A 51 4.21 19.96 -6.15
C HIS A 51 5.22 21.00 -6.64
N PRO A 52 5.68 21.95 -5.78
CA PRO A 52 6.52 23.06 -6.20
C PRO A 52 7.99 22.67 -6.50
N ALA A 53 8.41 21.47 -6.10
CA ALA A 53 9.75 20.92 -6.33
C ALA A 53 9.64 19.39 -6.55
N PRO A 54 9.06 18.92 -7.68
CA PRO A 54 8.68 17.52 -7.89
C PRO A 54 9.83 16.63 -8.36
N GLU A 55 11.01 17.15 -8.64
CA GLU A 55 12.10 16.46 -9.33
C GLU A 55 12.50 15.15 -8.66
N PHE A 56 12.53 15.11 -7.33
CA PHE A 56 12.92 13.92 -6.56
C PHE A 56 11.96 12.74 -6.79
N LEU A 57 10.70 13.02 -7.15
CA LEU A 57 9.71 11.98 -7.47
C LEU A 57 9.92 11.39 -8.88
N PHE A 58 10.82 11.96 -9.68
CA PHE A 58 11.12 11.52 -11.04
C PHE A 58 12.59 11.08 -11.23
N GLN A 59 13.32 10.96 -10.14
CA GLN A 59 14.73 10.59 -10.11
C GLN A 59 14.96 9.31 -9.32
N ALA A 60 16.17 8.77 -9.34
CA ALA A 60 16.54 7.55 -8.61
C ALA A 60 16.10 7.60 -7.14
N GLY A 61 15.39 6.57 -6.69
CA GLY A 61 14.75 6.54 -5.38
C GLY A 61 13.33 7.13 -5.35
N GLY A 62 12.81 7.58 -6.50
CA GLY A 62 11.45 8.08 -6.67
C GLY A 62 10.64 7.24 -7.64
N GLY A 63 9.67 7.87 -8.31
CA GLY A 63 8.72 7.22 -9.19
C GLY A 63 7.43 6.79 -8.47
N PRO A 64 6.36 6.52 -9.24
CA PRO A 64 5.06 6.19 -8.66
C PRO A 64 5.07 4.91 -7.81
N LEU A 65 5.97 3.96 -8.10
CA LEU A 65 6.11 2.74 -7.31
C LEU A 65 6.68 3.03 -5.92
N LEU A 66 7.81 3.74 -5.82
CA LEU A 66 8.45 4.00 -4.53
C LEU A 66 7.71 5.07 -3.71
N ASP A 67 6.95 5.96 -4.37
CA ASP A 67 6.10 6.95 -3.72
C ASP A 67 4.85 6.32 -3.11
N MET A 68 4.09 5.53 -3.91
CA MET A 68 2.77 5.04 -3.52
C MET A 68 2.72 3.53 -3.25
N GLY A 69 3.66 2.77 -3.76
CA GLY A 69 3.76 1.33 -3.49
C GLY A 69 3.72 0.95 -2.02
N PRO A 70 4.38 1.70 -1.10
CA PRO A 70 4.34 1.42 0.32
C PRO A 70 2.91 1.28 0.88
N TYR A 71 1.97 2.13 0.46
CA TYR A 71 0.58 2.09 0.92
C TYR A 71 -0.16 0.85 0.40
N TYR A 72 -0.10 0.64 -0.92
CA TYR A 72 -0.84 -0.44 -1.58
C TYR A 72 -0.29 -1.82 -1.24
N LEU A 73 1.03 -1.99 -1.30
CA LEU A 73 1.67 -3.28 -1.01
C LEU A 73 1.55 -3.65 0.47
N THR A 74 1.67 -2.68 1.40
CA THR A 74 1.40 -2.92 2.82
C THR A 74 -0.03 -3.42 3.01
N GLY A 75 -1.02 -2.77 2.38
CA GLY A 75 -2.42 -3.21 2.42
C GLY A 75 -2.59 -4.64 1.90
N LEU A 76 -1.98 -4.96 0.75
CA LEU A 76 -2.06 -6.31 0.18
C LEU A 76 -1.39 -7.37 1.07
N VAL A 77 -0.25 -7.05 1.71
CA VAL A 77 0.40 -7.97 2.68
C VAL A 77 -0.48 -8.23 3.90
N HIS A 78 -1.23 -7.22 4.37
CA HIS A 78 -2.20 -7.40 5.44
C HIS A 78 -3.34 -8.37 5.08
N LEU A 79 -3.70 -8.49 3.79
CA LEU A 79 -4.82 -9.32 3.33
C LEU A 79 -4.38 -10.71 2.86
N PHE A 80 -3.26 -10.82 2.14
CA PHE A 80 -2.79 -12.06 1.52
C PHE A 80 -1.58 -12.68 2.22
N GLY A 81 -0.95 -11.97 3.15
CA GLY A 81 0.33 -12.37 3.72
C GLY A 81 1.53 -11.94 2.86
N PRO A 82 2.72 -12.49 3.11
CA PRO A 82 3.94 -12.04 2.48
C PRO A 82 3.97 -12.29 0.96
N ILE A 83 4.61 -11.37 0.26
CA ILE A 83 4.84 -11.44 -1.18
C ILE A 83 5.99 -12.41 -1.44
N ARG A 84 5.79 -13.36 -2.34
CA ARG A 84 6.77 -14.38 -2.71
C ARG A 84 7.57 -14.03 -3.96
N ARG A 85 6.88 -13.48 -4.97
CA ARG A 85 7.45 -13.26 -6.31
C ARG A 85 6.75 -12.10 -7.00
N VAL A 86 7.48 -11.42 -7.87
CA VAL A 86 6.93 -10.36 -8.71
C VAL A 86 7.38 -10.53 -10.16
N THR A 87 6.52 -10.08 -11.09
CA THR A 87 6.84 -9.92 -12.50
C THR A 87 6.36 -8.55 -12.92
N ALA A 88 7.20 -7.73 -13.53
CA ALA A 88 6.84 -6.35 -13.81
C ALA A 88 7.39 -5.83 -15.14
N THR A 89 6.71 -4.80 -15.64
CA THR A 89 7.18 -3.93 -16.71
C THR A 89 7.10 -2.48 -16.25
N GLY A 90 8.04 -1.67 -16.73
CA GLY A 90 8.06 -0.25 -16.44
C GLY A 90 8.54 0.56 -17.62
N HIS A 91 8.00 1.74 -17.80
CA HIS A 91 8.44 2.63 -18.86
C HIS A 91 8.33 4.08 -18.42
N ARG A 92 9.03 4.93 -19.13
CA ARG A 92 9.04 6.38 -19.00
C ARG A 92 8.36 6.97 -20.22
N ALA A 93 7.25 7.69 -20.00
CA ALA A 93 6.50 8.27 -21.12
C ALA A 93 7.19 9.50 -21.72
N ARG A 94 7.99 10.24 -20.91
CA ARG A 94 8.68 11.47 -21.32
C ARG A 94 10.05 11.54 -20.67
N ASP A 95 11.04 12.10 -21.39
CA ASP A 95 12.40 12.30 -20.86
C ASP A 95 12.48 13.53 -19.94
N THR A 96 11.56 14.48 -20.10
CA THR A 96 11.46 15.69 -19.28
C THR A 96 10.02 15.98 -18.88
N ARG A 97 9.86 16.72 -17.79
CA ARG A 97 8.60 17.27 -17.32
C ARG A 97 8.78 18.74 -16.90
N VAL A 98 7.67 19.46 -16.73
CA VAL A 98 7.67 20.88 -16.39
C VAL A 98 6.95 21.08 -15.06
N ILE A 99 7.56 21.83 -14.15
CA ILE A 99 6.95 22.20 -12.86
C ILE A 99 5.72 23.09 -13.14
N GLY A 100 4.56 22.64 -12.67
CA GLY A 100 3.27 23.32 -12.92
C GLY A 100 2.87 24.32 -11.84
N SER A 101 3.58 24.39 -10.70
CA SER A 101 3.17 25.20 -9.55
C SER A 101 4.34 25.83 -8.79
N GLY A 102 4.03 26.81 -7.94
CA GLY A 102 5.00 27.49 -7.07
C GLY A 102 5.96 28.43 -7.80
N PRO A 103 7.00 28.92 -7.10
CA PRO A 103 7.95 29.91 -7.64
C PRO A 103 8.77 29.44 -8.84
N ARG A 104 8.84 28.10 -9.06
CA ARG A 104 9.59 27.45 -10.13
C ARG A 104 8.69 26.97 -11.28
N ALA A 105 7.42 27.38 -11.32
CA ALA A 105 6.51 27.02 -12.39
C ALA A 105 7.11 27.38 -13.77
N GLY A 106 7.02 26.46 -14.73
CA GLY A 106 7.61 26.59 -16.06
C GLY A 106 9.04 26.04 -16.19
N VAL A 107 9.70 25.67 -15.08
CA VAL A 107 11.04 25.06 -15.14
C VAL A 107 10.92 23.60 -15.59
N GLU A 108 11.69 23.25 -16.61
CA GLU A 108 11.82 21.88 -17.11
C GLU A 108 12.84 21.09 -16.27
N PHE A 109 12.59 19.80 -16.06
CA PHE A 109 13.48 18.89 -15.34
C PHE A 109 13.50 17.50 -15.98
N ALA A 110 14.60 16.78 -15.77
CA ALA A 110 14.81 15.44 -16.33
C ALA A 110 14.04 14.37 -15.53
N VAL A 111 13.54 13.38 -16.23
CA VAL A 111 12.92 12.15 -15.70
C VAL A 111 13.88 11.01 -15.92
N THR A 112 14.30 10.32 -14.87
CA THR A 112 15.31 9.26 -14.95
C THR A 112 14.81 7.87 -14.50
N VAL A 113 13.57 7.77 -14.01
CA VAL A 113 12.95 6.54 -13.53
C VAL A 113 11.68 6.22 -14.32
N PRO A 114 11.17 4.98 -14.28
CA PRO A 114 9.87 4.64 -14.85
C PRO A 114 8.76 5.51 -14.22
N THR A 115 7.92 6.08 -15.05
CA THR A 115 6.75 6.87 -14.64
C THR A 115 5.45 6.08 -14.71
N THR A 116 5.49 4.89 -15.28
CA THR A 116 4.44 3.87 -15.19
C THR A 116 5.07 2.52 -14.95
N VAL A 117 4.56 1.83 -13.93
CA VAL A 117 4.95 0.47 -13.53
C VAL A 117 3.71 -0.39 -13.45
N THR A 118 3.76 -1.56 -14.08
CA THR A 118 2.72 -2.60 -13.99
C THR A 118 3.36 -3.86 -13.45
N ALA A 119 2.80 -4.42 -12.38
CA ALA A 119 3.34 -5.60 -11.71
C ALA A 119 2.26 -6.65 -11.48
N LEU A 120 2.65 -7.92 -11.65
CA LEU A 120 1.98 -9.09 -11.11
C LEU A 120 2.70 -9.49 -9.82
N VAL A 121 1.96 -9.59 -8.73
CA VAL A 121 2.45 -9.92 -7.40
C VAL A 121 1.86 -11.26 -6.97
N GLU A 122 2.69 -12.21 -6.58
CA GLU A 122 2.28 -13.53 -6.07
C GLU A 122 2.58 -13.62 -4.57
N PHE A 123 1.65 -14.18 -3.80
CA PHE A 123 1.78 -14.32 -2.34
C PHE A 123 2.14 -15.74 -1.91
N GLU A 124 2.83 -15.89 -0.78
CA GLU A 124 3.28 -17.19 -0.27
C GLU A 124 2.12 -18.15 0.03
N ARG A 125 1.01 -17.62 0.54
CA ARG A 125 -0.19 -18.41 0.90
C ARG A 125 -1.10 -18.70 -0.30
N GLY A 126 -0.69 -18.31 -1.49
CA GLY A 126 -1.50 -18.34 -2.70
C GLY A 126 -2.23 -17.02 -2.94
N GLY A 127 -2.87 -16.92 -4.09
CA GLY A 127 -3.44 -15.67 -4.59
C GLY A 127 -2.41 -14.79 -5.29
N SER A 128 -2.92 -13.78 -5.99
CA SER A 128 -2.10 -12.82 -6.74
C SER A 128 -2.76 -11.45 -6.80
N ALA A 129 -1.96 -10.42 -7.07
CA ALA A 129 -2.46 -9.08 -7.33
C ALA A 129 -1.89 -8.52 -8.62
N GLN A 130 -2.71 -7.74 -9.33
CA GLN A 130 -2.27 -6.87 -10.41
C GLN A 130 -2.16 -5.47 -9.84
N ALA A 131 -0.99 -4.85 -9.94
CA ALA A 131 -0.74 -3.51 -9.44
C ALA A 131 -0.27 -2.58 -10.55
N VAL A 132 -0.84 -1.39 -10.64
CA VAL A 132 -0.42 -0.35 -11.58
C VAL A 132 -0.14 0.94 -10.79
N PHE A 133 1.06 1.47 -10.97
CA PHE A 133 1.49 2.75 -10.42
C PHE A 133 1.89 3.67 -11.56
N SER A 134 1.20 4.81 -11.72
CA SER A 134 1.46 5.69 -12.87
C SER A 134 1.30 7.16 -12.53
N PHE A 135 2.26 7.95 -13.02
CA PHE A 135 2.21 9.42 -13.11
C PHE A 135 1.88 9.90 -14.54
N ASP A 136 1.41 9.01 -15.43
CA ASP A 136 1.17 9.32 -16.85
C ASP A 136 -0.31 9.25 -17.25
N SER A 137 -1.21 9.01 -16.32
CA SER A 137 -2.62 8.84 -16.64
C SER A 137 -3.39 10.15 -16.55
N ALA A 138 -4.03 10.54 -17.65
CA ALA A 138 -4.95 11.67 -17.66
C ALA A 138 -6.25 11.40 -16.87
N LEU A 139 -6.60 10.11 -16.67
CA LEU A 139 -7.73 9.68 -15.84
C LEU A 139 -7.21 9.28 -14.44
N PRO A 140 -7.42 10.11 -13.42
CA PRO A 140 -7.02 9.75 -12.06
C PRO A 140 -7.78 8.52 -11.55
N ARG A 141 -7.04 7.58 -10.96
CA ARG A 141 -7.56 6.45 -10.19
C ARG A 141 -6.70 6.27 -8.97
N THR A 142 -7.08 6.91 -7.89
CA THR A 142 -6.40 6.83 -6.60
C THR A 142 -7.26 6.05 -5.63
N GLY A 143 -6.64 5.30 -4.73
CA GLY A 143 -7.34 4.52 -3.73
C GLY A 143 -8.13 3.33 -4.29
N PHE A 144 -7.82 2.87 -5.50
CA PHE A 144 -8.55 1.76 -6.10
C PHE A 144 -7.92 0.43 -5.72
N VAL A 145 -8.58 -0.30 -4.82
CA VAL A 145 -8.20 -1.66 -4.43
C VAL A 145 -9.45 -2.53 -4.40
N GLU A 146 -9.44 -3.59 -5.19
CA GLU A 146 -10.45 -4.65 -5.21
C GLU A 146 -9.82 -5.97 -4.82
N VAL A 147 -10.53 -6.77 -4.03
CA VAL A 147 -10.14 -8.13 -3.66
C VAL A 147 -11.28 -9.08 -4.01
N SER A 148 -11.03 -9.99 -4.93
CA SER A 148 -11.98 -11.01 -5.34
C SER A 148 -11.67 -12.33 -4.64
N GLY A 149 -12.69 -12.90 -4.03
CA GLY A 149 -12.68 -14.21 -3.38
C GLY A 149 -13.67 -15.18 -4.02
N THR A 150 -13.86 -16.32 -3.38
CA THR A 150 -14.70 -17.41 -3.90
C THR A 150 -16.21 -17.11 -3.80
N LEU A 151 -16.62 -16.17 -2.95
CA LEU A 151 -18.03 -15.83 -2.72
C LEU A 151 -18.39 -14.39 -3.11
N GLY A 152 -17.44 -13.55 -3.47
CA GLY A 152 -17.69 -12.17 -3.85
C GLY A 152 -16.43 -11.35 -4.01
N THR A 153 -16.62 -10.04 -4.21
CA THR A 153 -15.54 -9.07 -4.36
C THR A 153 -15.71 -7.93 -3.38
N ALA A 154 -14.66 -7.57 -2.66
CA ALA A 154 -14.60 -6.39 -1.81
C ALA A 154 -13.92 -5.25 -2.54
N VAL A 155 -14.54 -4.06 -2.58
CA VAL A 155 -13.91 -2.80 -2.99
C VAL A 155 -13.52 -2.06 -1.72
N LEU A 156 -12.23 -1.82 -1.55
CA LEU A 156 -11.66 -1.29 -0.32
C LEU A 156 -11.48 0.23 -0.40
N PRO A 157 -11.42 0.93 0.75
CA PRO A 157 -11.09 2.35 0.78
C PRO A 157 -9.64 2.61 0.34
N ASP A 158 -9.32 3.89 0.09
CA ASP A 158 -7.97 4.33 -0.29
C ASP A 158 -6.93 3.89 0.76
N PRO A 159 -5.91 3.11 0.38
CA PRO A 159 -4.86 2.67 1.30
C PRO A 159 -3.99 3.82 1.83
N ASN A 160 -4.04 5.01 1.23
CA ASN A 160 -3.41 6.21 1.76
C ASN A 160 -4.32 7.00 2.73
N GLY A 161 -5.52 6.49 2.99
CA GLY A 161 -6.49 7.05 3.94
C GLY A 161 -6.59 6.23 5.24
N PHE A 162 -7.27 6.80 6.24
CA PHE A 162 -7.58 6.12 7.51
C PHE A 162 -9.05 5.73 7.62
N ASP A 163 -9.88 6.28 6.77
CA ASP A 163 -11.33 6.15 6.78
C ASP A 163 -11.83 5.62 5.42
N GLY A 164 -13.13 5.52 5.25
CA GLY A 164 -13.79 5.08 4.03
C GLY A 164 -14.54 3.77 4.18
N ALA A 165 -15.62 3.65 3.43
CA ALA A 165 -16.46 2.46 3.43
C ALA A 165 -15.88 1.36 2.54
N THR A 166 -16.22 0.12 2.85
CA THR A 166 -15.95 -1.05 2.01
C THR A 166 -17.24 -1.50 1.33
N SER A 167 -17.20 -1.75 0.02
CA SER A 167 -18.34 -2.32 -0.72
C SER A 167 -18.12 -3.80 -0.97
N LEU A 168 -19.03 -4.64 -0.52
CA LEU A 168 -19.02 -6.08 -0.79
C LEU A 168 -20.00 -6.37 -1.93
N HIS A 169 -19.50 -6.82 -3.06
CA HIS A 169 -20.27 -7.28 -4.20
C HIS A 169 -20.40 -8.80 -4.13
N LEU A 170 -21.53 -9.27 -3.64
CA LEU A 170 -21.86 -10.68 -3.50
C LEU A 170 -22.75 -11.12 -4.69
N PHE A 171 -22.88 -12.42 -4.92
CA PHE A 171 -23.69 -12.92 -6.04
C PHE A 171 -25.19 -12.61 -5.89
N ASP A 172 -25.66 -12.32 -4.67
CA ASP A 172 -27.04 -12.00 -4.34
C ASP A 172 -27.27 -10.51 -4.06
N GLY A 173 -26.26 -9.66 -4.14
CA GLY A 173 -26.40 -8.21 -3.94
C GLY A 173 -25.12 -7.49 -3.59
N VAL A 174 -25.27 -6.21 -3.26
CA VAL A 174 -24.19 -5.33 -2.82
C VAL A 174 -24.49 -4.84 -1.41
N GLU A 175 -23.50 -4.94 -0.54
CA GLU A 175 -23.53 -4.43 0.82
C GLU A 175 -22.44 -3.38 1.02
N THR A 176 -22.73 -2.33 1.77
CA THR A 176 -21.74 -1.32 2.13
C THR A 176 -21.48 -1.37 3.63
N LEU A 177 -20.22 -1.58 3.99
CA LEU A 177 -19.75 -1.57 5.37
C LEU A 177 -19.17 -0.19 5.69
N ALA A 178 -19.80 0.50 6.64
CA ALA A 178 -19.23 1.72 7.20
C ALA A 178 -17.97 1.37 8.03
N PRO A 179 -16.98 2.27 8.10
CA PRO A 179 -15.79 2.05 8.93
C PRO A 179 -16.18 1.90 10.40
N GLN A 180 -15.58 0.89 11.05
CA GLN A 180 -15.80 0.57 12.45
C GLN A 180 -14.50 0.63 13.24
N GLY A 181 -14.56 1.24 14.41
CA GLY A 181 -13.43 1.41 15.31
C GLY A 181 -13.08 2.89 15.53
N HIS A 182 -11.81 3.15 15.82
CA HIS A 182 -11.33 4.49 16.16
C HIS A 182 -11.35 5.44 14.95
N THR A 183 -11.44 6.74 15.24
CA THR A 183 -11.37 7.82 14.24
C THR A 183 -9.99 8.51 14.18
N ALA A 184 -8.97 7.94 14.84
CA ALA A 184 -7.61 8.46 14.79
C ALA A 184 -7.04 8.34 13.36
N SER A 185 -6.12 9.22 13.03
CA SER A 185 -5.48 9.31 11.74
C SER A 185 -3.95 9.17 11.85
N ARG A 186 -3.18 10.01 11.18
CA ARG A 186 -1.71 9.96 11.20
C ARG A 186 -1.16 10.04 12.63
N GLY A 187 -0.20 9.17 12.93
CA GLY A 187 0.32 8.96 14.28
C GLY A 187 -0.24 7.72 14.99
N THR A 188 -1.25 7.05 14.42
CA THR A 188 -1.80 5.78 14.95
C THR A 188 -0.70 4.73 15.11
N GLY A 189 0.22 4.60 14.14
CA GLY A 189 1.34 3.67 14.21
C GLY A 189 2.34 4.00 15.34
N VAL A 190 2.57 5.27 15.61
CA VAL A 190 3.42 5.69 16.75
C VAL A 190 2.77 5.32 18.09
N LEU A 191 1.46 5.51 18.20
CA LEU A 191 0.71 5.14 19.38
C LEU A 191 0.66 3.62 19.57
N ASP A 192 0.43 2.86 18.48
CA ASP A 192 0.48 1.40 18.49
C ASP A 192 1.86 0.90 18.96
N LEU A 193 2.95 1.45 18.41
CA LEU A 193 4.32 1.14 18.87
C LEU A 193 4.51 1.42 20.36
N ALA A 194 4.10 2.58 20.85
CA ALA A 194 4.27 2.94 22.26
C ALA A 194 3.51 1.98 23.18
N ARG A 195 2.28 1.61 22.83
CA ARG A 195 1.47 0.64 23.57
C ARG A 195 2.05 -0.77 23.51
N SER A 196 2.49 -1.19 22.32
CA SER A 196 3.12 -2.50 22.11
C SER A 196 4.41 -2.65 22.95
N ILE A 197 5.21 -1.58 23.06
CA ILE A 197 6.40 -1.58 23.95
C ILE A 197 5.99 -1.80 25.40
N ARG A 198 4.96 -1.11 25.88
CA ARG A 198 4.49 -1.23 27.28
C ARG A 198 3.88 -2.60 27.58
N ALA A 199 3.13 -3.15 26.61
CA ALA A 199 2.48 -4.44 26.75
C ALA A 199 3.43 -5.63 26.51
N GLY A 200 4.61 -5.42 25.97
CA GLY A 200 5.51 -6.49 25.52
C GLY A 200 5.04 -7.21 24.24
N GLU A 201 4.10 -6.62 23.51
CA GLU A 201 3.49 -7.16 22.30
C GLU A 201 4.16 -6.57 21.04
N PRO A 202 4.12 -7.28 19.88
CA PRO A 202 4.64 -6.73 18.63
C PRO A 202 3.80 -5.54 18.13
N GLU A 203 4.47 -4.54 17.58
CA GLU A 203 3.84 -3.44 16.87
C GLU A 203 3.36 -3.87 15.47
N ARG A 204 2.26 -3.25 14.98
CA ARG A 204 1.64 -3.60 13.71
C ARG A 204 2.31 -2.97 12.49
N ALA A 205 2.79 -1.73 12.61
CA ALA A 205 3.59 -1.07 11.57
C ALA A 205 5.08 -1.31 11.80
N SER A 206 5.49 -2.58 11.82
CA SER A 206 6.84 -2.99 12.20
C SER A 206 7.89 -2.67 11.12
N GLY A 207 9.15 -2.60 11.55
CA GLY A 207 10.29 -2.45 10.65
C GLY A 207 10.45 -3.65 9.70
N GLU A 208 10.08 -4.86 10.14
CA GLU A 208 10.10 -6.08 9.33
C GLU A 208 9.08 -6.01 8.19
N LEU A 209 7.86 -5.50 8.48
CA LEU A 209 6.84 -5.27 7.45
C LEU A 209 7.32 -4.24 6.42
N ALA A 210 7.86 -3.12 6.89
CA ALA A 210 8.38 -2.09 6.00
C ALA A 210 9.55 -2.58 5.15
N TYR A 211 10.44 -3.40 5.73
CA TYR A 211 11.54 -4.01 5.00
C TYR A 211 11.04 -4.98 3.93
N HIS A 212 10.05 -5.82 4.25
CA HIS A 212 9.45 -6.74 3.28
C HIS A 212 8.80 -6.00 2.10
N VAL A 213 8.06 -4.93 2.37
CA VAL A 213 7.44 -4.11 1.33
C VAL A 213 8.50 -3.42 0.47
N LEU A 214 9.58 -2.91 1.07
CA LEU A 214 10.71 -2.33 0.33
C LEU A 214 11.39 -3.40 -0.55
N ASP A 215 11.67 -4.59 0.00
CA ASP A 215 12.26 -5.70 -0.75
C ASP A 215 11.40 -6.08 -1.96
N ALA A 216 10.07 -6.15 -1.78
CA ALA A 216 9.14 -6.39 -2.88
C ALA A 216 9.19 -5.28 -3.96
N MET A 217 9.27 -4.00 -3.57
CA MET A 217 9.41 -2.90 -4.53
C MET A 217 10.74 -2.96 -5.28
N LEU A 218 11.83 -3.28 -4.61
CA LEU A 218 13.14 -3.46 -5.25
C LEU A 218 13.14 -4.69 -6.18
N ALA A 219 12.43 -5.75 -5.82
CA ALA A 219 12.23 -6.91 -6.70
C ALA A 219 11.41 -6.54 -7.95
N VAL A 220 10.44 -5.62 -7.85
CA VAL A 220 9.73 -5.05 -9.01
C VAL A 220 10.69 -4.28 -9.91
N GLU A 221 11.55 -3.43 -9.37
CA GLU A 221 12.57 -2.70 -10.15
C GLU A 221 13.55 -3.67 -10.84
N ALA A 222 14.00 -4.70 -10.12
CA ALA A 222 14.87 -5.75 -10.69
C ALA A 222 14.15 -6.53 -11.81
N SER A 223 12.85 -6.84 -11.63
CA SER A 223 12.05 -7.51 -12.65
C SER A 223 11.93 -6.68 -13.93
N ILE A 224 11.75 -5.36 -13.80
CA ILE A 224 11.72 -4.41 -14.93
C ILE A 224 13.09 -4.41 -15.65
N ALA A 225 14.18 -4.34 -14.90
CA ALA A 225 15.52 -4.28 -15.47
C ALA A 225 15.94 -5.58 -16.18
N ASP A 226 15.61 -6.72 -15.58
CA ASP A 226 16.01 -8.04 -16.04
C ASP A 226 15.02 -8.67 -17.06
N GLY A 227 13.80 -8.14 -17.16
CA GLY A 227 12.73 -8.70 -18.02
C GLY A 227 12.26 -10.10 -17.60
N ARG A 228 12.35 -10.44 -16.33
CA ARG A 228 11.99 -11.76 -15.77
C ARG A 228 11.32 -11.63 -14.40
N SER A 229 10.68 -12.71 -13.96
CA SER A 229 10.16 -12.79 -12.59
C SER A 229 11.30 -12.80 -11.57
N VAL A 230 11.09 -12.14 -10.43
CA VAL A 230 12.05 -12.05 -9.32
C VAL A 230 11.38 -12.51 -8.04
N ASP A 231 12.04 -13.41 -7.31
CA ASP A 231 11.60 -13.85 -5.99
C ASP A 231 11.94 -12.77 -4.95
N VAL A 232 11.00 -12.52 -4.03
CA VAL A 232 11.21 -11.65 -2.87
C VAL A 232 11.90 -12.48 -1.80
N VAL A 233 13.02 -11.99 -1.27
CA VAL A 233 13.88 -12.76 -0.36
C VAL A 233 13.38 -12.71 1.08
N SER A 234 12.86 -11.58 1.49
CA SER A 234 12.30 -11.39 2.83
C SER A 234 10.93 -12.04 2.96
N THR A 235 10.54 -12.34 4.19
CA THR A 235 9.18 -12.74 4.56
C THR A 235 8.76 -12.02 5.83
N VAL A 236 7.45 -11.94 6.08
CA VAL A 236 6.89 -11.32 7.27
C VAL A 236 5.55 -11.96 7.62
N ALA A 237 5.28 -12.13 8.90
CA ALA A 237 3.93 -12.46 9.33
C ALA A 237 3.04 -11.20 9.22
N ALA A 238 1.87 -11.34 8.58
CA ALA A 238 0.88 -10.26 8.63
C ALA A 238 0.50 -9.99 10.10
N PRO A 239 0.60 -8.74 10.60
CA PRO A 239 0.26 -8.44 11.98
C PRO A 239 -1.23 -8.69 12.23
N PRO A 240 -1.66 -8.96 13.47
CA PRO A 240 -3.09 -9.14 13.78
C PRO A 240 -3.89 -7.87 13.48
N ALA A 241 -5.17 -8.04 13.13
CA ALA A 241 -6.07 -6.90 12.97
C ALA A 241 -6.15 -6.06 14.26
N LEU A 242 -6.34 -4.76 14.11
CA LEU A 242 -6.58 -3.89 15.25
C LEU A 242 -8.00 -4.15 15.78
N PRO A 243 -8.18 -4.37 17.10
CA PRO A 243 -9.52 -4.58 17.66
C PRO A 243 -10.45 -3.39 17.40
N VAL A 244 -11.75 -3.65 17.24
CA VAL A 244 -12.76 -2.59 17.05
C VAL A 244 -12.79 -1.64 18.25
N GLU A 245 -12.59 -2.19 19.44
CA GLU A 245 -12.62 -1.47 20.72
C GLU A 245 -11.30 -0.72 21.01
N TRP A 246 -10.31 -0.83 20.13
CA TRP A 246 -9.06 -0.09 20.32
C TRP A 246 -9.32 1.42 20.32
N ASP A 247 -9.08 2.05 21.45
CA ASP A 247 -9.32 3.46 21.68
C ASP A 247 -7.99 4.24 21.74
N PRO A 248 -7.73 5.16 20.82
CA PRO A 248 -6.51 5.98 20.84
C PRO A 248 -6.39 6.85 22.08
N HIS A 249 -7.51 7.17 22.76
CA HIS A 249 -7.57 8.04 23.92
C HIS A 249 -7.58 7.28 25.25
N ALA A 250 -7.71 5.95 25.21
CA ALA A 250 -7.64 5.17 26.44
C ALA A 250 -6.27 5.33 27.12
N ALA A 251 -6.30 5.56 28.45
CA ALA A 251 -5.09 5.53 29.25
C ALA A 251 -4.48 4.11 29.19
N SER A 252 -3.23 4.03 28.81
CA SER A 252 -2.44 2.79 28.72
C SER A 252 -1.64 2.52 29.98
#